data_f07d0a317cbc1d1f54f89db5d30ab993
#
_entry.id   f07d0a317cbc1d1f54f89db5d30ab993
#
_cell.length_a   1.000
_cell.length_b   1.000
_cell.length_c   1.000
_cell.angle_alpha   90.00
_cell.angle_beta   90.00
_cell.angle_gamma   90.00
#
_symmetry.space_group_name_H-M   'P 1'
#
loop_
_entity.id
_entity.type
_entity.pdbx_description
1 polymer ?
#
loop_
_entity_poly.entity_id
_entity_poly.type
_entity_poly.pdbx_seq_one_letter_code
_entity_poly.pdbx_strand_id
1 'polypeptide(L)'
;DEARMRISKSQLFGRDEIEKTVRIIKSLISQKYIAKAQDAEAESRVDYLADILGLSKKEVVSVVERMRQEGILADSKDISAYLLDAGDSKRKSTILLERFAKLEKYILNRIPDEALRISCKQLNEDAMNDGIDTSREKDIRTLLYFLAIKGYIRKKEDALRNMEISRQTGRETTLNRFEKRLEISRLTLEWLYQLVAATKKGNSEKQVVQFSVVELLNQIILGPHALFTKLDNVQLEEVEEALLYLSKIGALKLEGGFLVLYNAMDIQRIKDNK
;
A
#
# COMPACT_ATOMS: atom_id res chain seq x y z
N ASP A 1 12.72 6.74 -28.25
CA ASP A 1 14.14 6.63 -28.62
C ASP A 1 15.07 7.01 -27.47
N GLU A 2 14.80 8.07 -26.72
CA GLU A 2 15.63 8.49 -25.58
C GLU A 2 15.70 7.44 -24.45
N ALA A 3 14.58 6.84 -24.08
CA ALA A 3 14.53 5.77 -23.09
C ALA A 3 15.36 4.55 -23.53
N ARG A 4 15.29 4.17 -24.81
CA ARG A 4 16.09 3.07 -25.37
C ARG A 4 17.59 3.38 -25.30
N MET A 5 17.96 4.64 -25.57
CA MET A 5 19.35 5.09 -25.50
C MET A 5 19.87 5.11 -24.07
N ARG A 6 19.04 5.52 -23.11
CA ARG A 6 19.38 5.47 -21.67
C ARG A 6 19.57 4.03 -21.19
N ILE A 7 18.67 3.11 -21.53
CA ILE A 7 18.77 1.69 -21.19
C ILE A 7 20.05 1.08 -21.76
N SER A 8 20.38 1.36 -23.03
CA SER A 8 21.59 0.80 -23.67
C SER A 8 22.91 1.33 -23.09
N LYS A 9 22.88 2.50 -22.45
CA LYS A 9 24.04 3.11 -21.77
C LYS A 9 24.10 2.78 -20.29
N SER A 10 23.05 2.22 -19.70
CA SER A 10 22.97 1.89 -18.29
C SER A 10 23.85 0.70 -17.96
N GLN A 11 24.55 0.76 -16.81
CA GLN A 11 25.30 -0.35 -16.25
C GLN A 11 24.43 -1.35 -15.48
N LEU A 12 23.16 -0.98 -15.19
CA LEU A 12 22.21 -1.82 -14.45
C LEU A 12 21.57 -2.92 -15.31
N PHE A 13 21.59 -2.76 -16.65
CA PHE A 13 20.99 -3.71 -17.57
C PHE A 13 22.07 -4.49 -18.33
N GLY A 14 22.05 -5.82 -18.22
CA GLY A 14 22.83 -6.68 -19.08
C GLY A 14 22.34 -6.63 -20.53
N ARG A 15 23.18 -7.06 -21.49
CA ARG A 15 22.83 -7.05 -22.92
C ARG A 15 21.52 -7.80 -23.20
N ASP A 16 21.29 -8.91 -22.53
CA ASP A 16 20.12 -9.77 -22.71
C ASP A 16 18.85 -9.17 -22.07
N GLU A 17 19.01 -8.24 -21.13
CA GLU A 17 17.88 -7.57 -20.45
C GLU A 17 17.38 -6.33 -21.18
N ILE A 18 18.21 -5.72 -22.04
CA ILE A 18 17.86 -4.49 -22.77
C ILE A 18 16.61 -4.69 -23.65
N GLU A 19 16.55 -5.82 -24.36
CA GLU A 19 15.42 -6.11 -25.24
C GLU A 19 14.14 -6.36 -24.43
N LYS A 20 14.21 -7.11 -23.32
CA LYS A 20 13.11 -7.34 -22.38
C LYS A 20 12.59 -6.01 -21.82
N THR A 21 13.51 -5.14 -21.40
CA THR A 21 13.19 -3.83 -20.84
C THR A 21 12.47 -2.95 -21.86
N VAL A 22 12.95 -2.91 -23.10
CA VAL A 22 12.30 -2.16 -24.18
C VAL A 22 10.89 -2.70 -24.48
N ARG A 23 10.68 -4.02 -24.45
CA ARG A 23 9.37 -4.64 -24.64
C ARG A 23 8.40 -4.24 -23.51
N ILE A 24 8.86 -4.26 -22.26
CA ILE A 24 8.06 -3.83 -21.10
C ILE A 24 7.65 -2.36 -21.24
N ILE A 25 8.58 -1.46 -21.59
CA ILE A 25 8.26 -0.04 -21.80
C ILE A 25 7.21 0.15 -22.90
N LYS A 26 7.37 -0.50 -24.04
CA LYS A 26 6.40 -0.40 -25.14
C LYS A 26 5.01 -0.85 -24.70
N SER A 27 4.94 -1.92 -23.92
CA SER A 27 3.68 -2.45 -23.41
C SER A 27 3.06 -1.52 -22.36
N LEU A 28 3.84 -0.95 -21.45
CA LEU A 28 3.38 0.04 -20.47
C LEU A 28 2.82 1.30 -21.12
N ILE A 29 3.49 1.80 -22.18
CA ILE A 29 3.02 2.97 -22.93
C ILE A 29 1.71 2.67 -23.64
N SER A 30 1.60 1.52 -24.30
CA SER A 30 0.36 1.14 -25.01
C SER A 30 -0.82 0.96 -24.05
N GLN A 31 -0.61 0.41 -22.88
CA GLN A 31 -1.65 0.21 -21.86
C GLN A 31 -2.15 1.51 -21.22
N LYS A 32 -1.33 2.55 -21.15
CA LYS A 32 -1.78 3.86 -20.66
C LYS A 32 -2.95 4.41 -21.48
N TYR A 33 -3.07 4.02 -22.75
CA TYR A 33 -4.21 4.37 -23.60
C TYR A 33 -5.41 3.42 -23.42
N ILE A 34 -5.17 2.16 -23.11
CA ILE A 34 -6.23 1.14 -22.92
C ILE A 34 -6.88 1.29 -21.55
N ALA A 35 -6.13 1.57 -20.50
CA ALA A 35 -6.63 1.74 -19.13
C ALA A 35 -7.57 2.94 -18.95
N LYS A 36 -7.57 3.92 -19.87
CA LYS A 36 -8.58 4.99 -19.88
C LYS A 36 -9.95 4.53 -20.37
N ALA A 37 -10.04 3.37 -21.02
CA ALA A 37 -11.27 2.86 -21.62
C ALA A 37 -11.94 1.75 -20.80
N GLN A 38 -11.27 1.20 -19.80
CA GLN A 38 -11.79 0.08 -18.99
C GLN A 38 -11.49 0.32 -17.53
N ASP A 39 -12.49 0.72 -16.77
CA ASP A 39 -12.56 0.72 -15.29
C ASP A 39 -12.54 -0.71 -14.71
N ALA A 40 -11.96 -1.66 -15.40
CA ALA A 40 -11.85 -3.01 -14.91
C ALA A 40 -10.69 -3.08 -13.92
N GLU A 41 -11.05 -3.49 -12.71
CA GLU A 41 -10.22 -4.05 -11.65
C GLU A 41 -8.81 -4.33 -12.12
N ALA A 42 -7.89 -3.50 -11.71
CA ALA A 42 -6.49 -3.59 -12.09
C ALA A 42 -5.82 -4.79 -11.39
N GLU A 43 -6.47 -5.93 -11.48
CA GLU A 43 -5.75 -7.18 -11.42
C GLU A 43 -4.73 -7.09 -12.51
N SER A 44 -3.55 -6.76 -12.08
CA SER A 44 -2.46 -7.28 -12.83
C SER A 44 -2.06 -6.60 -14.14
N ARG A 45 -1.75 -5.34 -14.11
CA ARG A 45 -0.84 -4.84 -15.15
C ARG A 45 0.46 -5.67 -15.19
N VAL A 46 0.94 -6.15 -14.04
CA VAL A 46 2.10 -7.06 -13.97
C VAL A 46 1.75 -8.43 -14.49
N ASP A 47 0.61 -9.01 -14.11
CA ASP A 47 0.17 -10.32 -14.59
C ASP A 47 -0.05 -10.28 -16.10
N TYR A 48 -0.75 -9.28 -16.60
CA TYR A 48 -0.98 -9.06 -18.02
C TYR A 48 0.33 -8.82 -18.78
N LEU A 49 1.26 -8.02 -18.24
CA LEU A 49 2.57 -7.83 -18.84
C LEU A 49 3.41 -9.10 -18.82
N ALA A 50 3.38 -9.83 -17.73
CA ALA A 50 4.07 -11.11 -17.60
C ALA A 50 3.56 -12.12 -18.63
N ASP A 51 2.24 -12.25 -18.76
CA ASP A 51 1.60 -13.18 -19.71
C ASP A 51 1.89 -12.80 -21.17
N ILE A 52 1.67 -11.53 -21.54
CA ILE A 52 1.91 -11.07 -22.93
C ILE A 52 3.38 -11.16 -23.33
N LEU A 53 4.29 -10.88 -22.38
CA LEU A 53 5.73 -10.85 -22.67
C LEU A 53 6.41 -12.19 -22.46
N GLY A 54 5.71 -13.18 -21.89
CA GLY A 54 6.29 -14.47 -21.53
C GLY A 54 7.37 -14.33 -20.46
N LEU A 55 7.20 -13.39 -19.51
CA LEU A 55 8.12 -13.11 -18.41
C LEU A 55 7.49 -13.51 -17.08
N SER A 56 8.31 -13.83 -16.11
CA SER A 56 7.82 -13.98 -14.73
C SER A 56 7.46 -12.60 -14.13
N LYS A 57 6.51 -12.58 -13.19
CA LYS A 57 6.14 -11.36 -12.45
C LYS A 57 7.35 -10.72 -11.78
N LYS A 58 8.26 -11.53 -11.23
CA LYS A 58 9.52 -11.07 -10.62
C LYS A 58 10.40 -10.31 -11.61
N GLU A 59 10.53 -10.82 -12.83
CA GLU A 59 11.31 -10.16 -13.86
C GLU A 59 10.70 -8.81 -14.24
N VAL A 60 9.38 -8.74 -14.42
CA VAL A 60 8.69 -7.48 -14.73
C VAL A 60 8.90 -6.45 -13.63
N VAL A 61 8.68 -6.80 -12.36
CA VAL A 61 8.89 -5.91 -11.22
C VAL A 61 10.34 -5.45 -11.13
N SER A 62 11.30 -6.37 -11.21
CA SER A 62 12.73 -6.05 -11.14
C SER A 62 13.16 -5.07 -12.24
N VAL A 63 12.66 -5.27 -13.47
CA VAL A 63 12.96 -4.39 -14.59
C VAL A 63 12.35 -3.00 -14.38
N VAL A 64 11.11 -2.92 -13.92
CA VAL A 64 10.44 -1.65 -13.62
C VAL A 64 11.17 -0.86 -12.54
N GLU A 65 11.62 -1.51 -11.47
CA GLU A 65 12.40 -0.87 -10.41
C GLU A 65 13.73 -0.33 -10.92
N ARG A 66 14.45 -1.12 -11.71
CA ARG A 66 15.70 -0.66 -12.34
C ARG A 66 15.46 0.53 -13.27
N MET A 67 14.38 0.53 -14.05
CA MET A 67 14.01 1.67 -14.89
C MET A 67 13.73 2.94 -14.08
N ARG A 68 13.18 2.81 -12.88
CA ARG A 68 13.00 3.93 -11.93
C ARG A 68 14.34 4.45 -11.42
N GLN A 69 15.23 3.56 -10.98
CA GLN A 69 16.56 3.92 -10.49
C GLN A 69 17.37 4.66 -11.56
N GLU A 70 17.22 4.30 -12.82
CA GLU A 70 17.87 4.95 -13.96
C GLU A 70 17.14 6.21 -14.47
N GLY A 71 16.04 6.61 -13.84
CA GLY A 71 15.25 7.76 -14.24
C GLY A 71 14.61 7.62 -15.63
N ILE A 72 14.47 6.38 -16.15
CA ILE A 72 13.83 6.09 -17.45
C ILE A 72 12.32 6.16 -17.32
N LEU A 73 11.79 5.66 -16.22
CA LEU A 73 10.43 5.94 -15.78
C LEU A 73 10.51 7.19 -14.91
N ALA A 74 10.09 8.31 -15.47
CA ALA A 74 9.96 9.53 -14.71
C ALA A 74 9.01 9.31 -13.53
N ASP A 75 9.25 10.02 -12.43
CA ASP A 75 8.29 10.18 -11.33
C ASP A 75 7.03 10.88 -11.87
N SER A 76 6.23 10.12 -12.62
CA SER A 76 4.93 10.63 -13.03
C SER A 76 4.06 10.66 -11.78
N LYS A 77 3.31 11.74 -11.61
CA LYS A 77 2.25 11.83 -10.61
C LYS A 77 1.11 10.89 -11.03
N ASP A 78 1.35 9.60 -10.92
CA ASP A 78 0.52 8.54 -11.46
C ASP A 78 -0.48 7.99 -10.44
N ILE A 79 -0.38 8.41 -9.17
CA ILE A 79 -1.32 8.07 -8.12
C ILE A 79 -2.25 9.25 -7.87
N SER A 80 -3.55 9.00 -7.91
CA SER A 80 -4.58 9.93 -7.48
C SER A 80 -5.13 9.51 -6.13
N ALA A 81 -5.02 10.36 -5.12
CA ALA A 81 -5.64 10.17 -3.82
C ALA A 81 -6.90 11.02 -3.71
N TYR A 82 -8.02 10.37 -3.44
CA TYR A 82 -9.31 10.99 -3.13
C TYR A 82 -9.46 11.03 -1.63
N LEU A 83 -9.40 12.22 -1.06
CA LEU A 83 -9.51 12.44 0.38
C LEU A 83 -10.97 12.62 0.77
N LEU A 84 -11.28 12.37 2.05
CA LEU A 84 -12.63 12.60 2.58
C LEU A 84 -13.03 14.08 2.38
N ASP A 85 -14.19 14.27 1.77
CA ASP A 85 -14.73 15.59 1.44
C ASP A 85 -15.80 15.99 2.46
N ALA A 86 -15.39 16.68 3.51
CA ALA A 86 -16.33 17.36 4.42
C ALA A 86 -15.53 18.36 5.29
N GLY A 87 -16.14 19.47 5.66
CA GLY A 87 -15.54 20.66 6.26
C GLY A 87 -14.43 20.49 7.32
N ASP A 88 -14.35 19.32 7.98
CA ASP A 88 -13.27 18.97 8.93
C ASP A 88 -12.63 17.61 8.57
N SER A 89 -12.33 17.44 7.29
CA SER A 89 -11.94 16.15 6.71
C SER A 89 -10.59 15.63 7.24
N LYS A 90 -9.62 16.52 7.44
CA LYS A 90 -8.32 16.15 8.04
C LYS A 90 -8.51 15.54 9.43
N ARG A 91 -9.28 16.21 10.28
CA ARG A 91 -9.58 15.73 11.64
C ARG A 91 -10.33 14.39 11.61
N LYS A 92 -11.30 14.23 10.73
CA LYS A 92 -12.05 12.97 10.58
C LYS A 92 -11.15 11.83 10.15
N SER A 93 -10.27 12.04 9.17
CA SER A 93 -9.31 11.02 8.72
C SER A 93 -8.31 10.66 9.81
N THR A 94 -7.84 11.63 10.58
CA THR A 94 -6.95 11.39 11.72
C THR A 94 -7.64 10.59 12.82
N ILE A 95 -8.87 10.95 13.19
CA ILE A 95 -9.67 10.19 14.17
C ILE A 95 -9.91 8.77 13.69
N LEU A 96 -10.21 8.58 12.41
CA LEU A 96 -10.41 7.26 11.81
C LEU A 96 -9.13 6.42 11.90
N LEU A 97 -7.98 7.00 11.54
CA LEU A 97 -6.68 6.34 11.64
C LEU A 97 -6.37 5.91 13.08
N GLU A 98 -6.53 6.81 14.05
CA GLU A 98 -6.25 6.51 15.46
C GLU A 98 -7.20 5.46 16.03
N ARG A 99 -8.47 5.48 15.64
CA ARG A 99 -9.46 4.47 16.01
C ARG A 99 -9.05 3.08 15.52
N PHE A 100 -8.68 2.97 14.25
CA PHE A 100 -8.19 1.72 13.68
C PHE A 100 -6.86 1.28 14.28
N ALA A 101 -5.95 2.22 14.57
CA ALA A 101 -4.67 1.93 15.21
C ALA A 101 -4.85 1.34 16.61
N LYS A 102 -5.78 1.88 17.40
CA LYS A 102 -6.10 1.34 18.74
C LYS A 102 -6.61 -0.10 18.64
N LEU A 103 -7.53 -0.36 17.73
CA LEU A 103 -8.09 -1.70 17.51
C LEU A 103 -7.03 -2.66 16.99
N GLU A 104 -6.21 -2.24 16.03
CA GLU A 104 -5.13 -3.06 15.47
C GLU A 104 -4.08 -3.42 16.53
N LYS A 105 -3.65 -2.46 17.34
CA LYS A 105 -2.72 -2.71 18.45
C LYS A 105 -3.28 -3.76 19.43
N TYR A 106 -4.57 -3.68 19.72
CA TYR A 106 -5.26 -4.68 20.53
C TYR A 106 -5.18 -6.06 19.87
N ILE A 107 -5.55 -6.16 18.60
CA ILE A 107 -5.52 -7.42 17.84
C ILE A 107 -4.10 -8.02 17.84
N LEU A 108 -3.08 -7.22 17.51
CA LEU A 108 -1.69 -7.68 17.45
C LEU A 108 -1.16 -8.14 18.81
N ASN A 109 -1.61 -7.54 19.91
CA ASN A 109 -1.27 -8.00 21.25
C ASN A 109 -2.01 -9.29 21.66
N ARG A 110 -3.21 -9.49 21.14
CA ARG A 110 -4.05 -10.65 21.45
C ARG A 110 -3.63 -11.91 20.68
N ILE A 111 -3.13 -11.75 19.43
CA ILE A 111 -2.70 -12.87 18.59
C ILE A 111 -1.39 -13.44 19.14
N PRO A 112 -1.33 -14.75 19.48
CA PRO A 112 -0.11 -15.39 19.94
C PRO A 112 0.84 -15.76 18.79
N ASP A 113 2.04 -16.20 19.11
CA ASP A 113 2.99 -16.77 18.14
C ASP A 113 2.50 -18.16 17.66
N GLU A 114 1.83 -18.88 18.52
CA GLU A 114 1.15 -20.13 18.20
C GLU A 114 -0.25 -19.89 17.63
N ALA A 115 -0.84 -20.92 17.04
CA ALA A 115 -2.16 -20.79 16.44
C ALA A 115 -3.26 -20.57 17.49
N LEU A 116 -4.06 -19.53 17.29
CA LEU A 116 -5.27 -19.23 18.05
C LEU A 116 -6.49 -19.46 17.18
N ARG A 117 -7.42 -20.30 17.62
CA ARG A 117 -8.72 -20.48 16.95
C ARG A 117 -9.74 -19.52 17.53
N ILE A 118 -10.23 -18.59 16.71
CA ILE A 118 -11.17 -17.54 17.13
C ILE A 118 -12.02 -17.11 15.93
N SER A 119 -13.23 -16.58 16.18
CA SER A 119 -14.05 -15.92 15.17
C SER A 119 -13.89 -14.40 15.22
N CYS A 120 -14.21 -13.71 14.13
CA CYS A 120 -14.26 -12.24 14.14
C CYS A 120 -15.25 -11.70 15.15
N LYS A 121 -16.38 -12.38 15.34
CA LYS A 121 -17.40 -12.02 16.33
C LYS A 121 -16.83 -12.09 17.74
N GLN A 122 -16.19 -13.19 18.09
CA GLN A 122 -15.58 -13.37 19.42
C GLN A 122 -14.49 -12.32 19.67
N LEU A 123 -13.62 -12.08 18.68
CA LEU A 123 -12.57 -11.07 18.81
C LEU A 123 -13.14 -9.65 18.98
N ASN A 124 -14.29 -9.36 18.36
CA ASN A 124 -15.00 -8.10 18.54
C ASN A 124 -15.60 -7.96 19.95
N GLU A 125 -16.24 -9.02 20.45
CA GLU A 125 -16.80 -9.06 21.81
C GLU A 125 -15.70 -8.88 22.85
N ASP A 126 -14.56 -9.58 22.68
CA ASP A 126 -13.39 -9.45 23.55
C ASP A 126 -12.85 -8.01 23.54
N ALA A 127 -12.70 -7.40 22.36
CA ALA A 127 -12.23 -6.03 22.22
C ALA A 127 -13.15 -5.01 22.92
N MET A 128 -14.46 -5.17 22.78
CA MET A 128 -15.44 -4.32 23.45
C MET A 128 -15.38 -4.49 24.98
N ASN A 129 -15.29 -5.72 25.48
CA ASN A 129 -15.19 -6.02 26.88
C ASN A 129 -13.89 -5.46 27.51
N ASP A 130 -12.81 -5.41 26.72
CA ASP A 130 -11.51 -4.84 27.12
C ASP A 130 -11.43 -3.30 26.91
N GLY A 131 -12.57 -2.64 26.69
CA GLY A 131 -12.68 -1.17 26.66
C GLY A 131 -12.42 -0.52 25.31
N ILE A 132 -12.55 -1.27 24.21
CA ILE A 132 -12.54 -0.69 22.85
C ILE A 132 -13.96 -0.56 22.34
N ASP A 133 -14.70 0.41 22.87
CA ASP A 133 -16.14 0.64 22.62
C ASP A 133 -16.46 0.93 21.15
N THR A 134 -15.46 1.38 20.38
CA THR A 134 -15.59 1.66 18.94
C THR A 134 -15.32 0.45 18.05
N SER A 135 -15.05 -0.72 18.63
CA SER A 135 -14.82 -1.96 17.89
C SER A 135 -16.07 -2.40 17.13
N ARG A 136 -15.87 -2.84 15.89
CA ARG A 136 -16.91 -3.42 15.03
C ARG A 136 -16.36 -4.63 14.32
N GLU A 137 -17.15 -5.68 14.18
CA GLU A 137 -16.75 -6.90 13.50
C GLU A 137 -16.25 -6.64 12.07
N LYS A 138 -16.87 -5.71 11.35
CA LYS A 138 -16.41 -5.28 10.02
C LYS A 138 -15.00 -4.72 10.03
N ASP A 139 -14.67 -3.90 11.02
CA ASP A 139 -13.34 -3.27 11.13
C ASP A 139 -12.27 -4.32 11.46
N ILE A 140 -12.62 -5.29 12.33
CA ILE A 140 -11.75 -6.45 12.62
C ILE A 140 -11.48 -7.27 11.36
N ARG A 141 -12.49 -7.57 10.55
CA ARG A 141 -12.31 -8.27 9.27
C ARG A 141 -11.36 -7.52 8.34
N THR A 142 -11.54 -6.21 8.23
CA THR A 142 -10.67 -5.35 7.41
C THR A 142 -9.23 -5.40 7.90
N LEU A 143 -8.99 -5.28 9.20
CA LEU A 143 -7.65 -5.33 9.79
C LEU A 143 -7.01 -6.71 9.61
N LEU A 144 -7.71 -7.79 9.93
CA LEU A 144 -7.18 -9.15 9.77
C LEU A 144 -6.85 -9.47 8.31
N TYR A 145 -7.66 -8.99 7.37
CA TYR A 145 -7.37 -9.12 5.95
C TYR A 145 -6.08 -8.39 5.58
N PHE A 146 -5.94 -7.12 5.97
CA PHE A 146 -4.72 -6.35 5.73
C PHE A 146 -3.49 -6.99 6.38
N LEU A 147 -3.59 -7.38 7.64
CA LEU A 147 -2.50 -8.00 8.39
C LEU A 147 -2.03 -9.32 7.77
N ALA A 148 -2.97 -10.12 7.26
CA ALA A 148 -2.65 -11.38 6.57
C ALA A 148 -1.95 -11.11 5.22
N ILE A 149 -2.49 -10.19 4.40
CA ILE A 149 -1.88 -9.81 3.11
C ILE A 149 -0.46 -9.31 3.30
N LYS A 150 -0.23 -8.45 4.29
CA LYS A 150 1.08 -7.84 4.51
C LYS A 150 2.03 -8.70 5.34
N GLY A 151 1.60 -9.92 5.70
CA GLY A 151 2.46 -10.88 6.39
C GLY A 151 2.80 -10.49 7.84
N TYR A 152 1.89 -9.81 8.54
CA TYR A 152 1.96 -9.63 9.99
C TYR A 152 1.49 -10.88 10.72
N ILE A 153 0.48 -11.52 10.14
CA ILE A 153 -0.15 -12.72 10.68
C ILE A 153 -0.30 -13.80 9.59
N ARG A 154 -0.37 -15.04 10.05
CA ARG A 154 -0.90 -16.15 9.26
C ARG A 154 -2.36 -16.32 9.61
N LYS A 155 -3.21 -16.51 8.62
CA LYS A 155 -4.65 -16.68 8.79
C LYS A 155 -5.13 -17.83 7.91
N LYS A 156 -5.83 -18.78 8.52
CA LYS A 156 -6.62 -19.80 7.83
C LYS A 156 -8.07 -19.67 8.29
N GLU A 157 -9.03 -19.85 7.40
CA GLU A 157 -10.44 -19.75 7.71
C GLU A 157 -11.15 -21.07 7.33
N ASP A 158 -11.97 -21.59 8.24
CA ASP A 158 -12.77 -22.78 7.99
C ASP A 158 -14.16 -22.43 7.40
N ALA A 159 -14.90 -23.46 6.94
CA ALA A 159 -16.23 -23.29 6.38
C ALA A 159 -17.24 -22.69 7.38
N LEU A 160 -16.98 -22.77 8.68
CA LEU A 160 -17.81 -22.24 9.75
C LEU A 160 -17.43 -20.80 10.15
N ARG A 161 -16.55 -20.15 9.40
CA ARG A 161 -16.01 -18.81 9.65
C ARG A 161 -15.21 -18.67 10.97
N ASN A 162 -14.72 -19.78 11.52
CA ASN A 162 -13.67 -19.71 12.51
C ASN A 162 -12.33 -19.53 11.81
N MET A 163 -11.47 -18.76 12.45
CA MET A 163 -10.13 -18.52 11.94
C MET A 163 -9.12 -19.16 12.86
N GLU A 164 -8.08 -19.71 12.26
CA GLU A 164 -6.84 -20.03 12.93
C GLU A 164 -5.82 -18.95 12.58
N ILE A 165 -5.40 -18.20 13.59
CA ILE A 165 -4.52 -17.03 13.42
C ILE A 165 -3.29 -17.14 14.32
N SER A 166 -2.14 -16.72 13.80
CA SER A 166 -0.88 -16.62 14.56
C SER A 166 -0.04 -15.47 14.02
N ARG A 167 0.88 -14.93 14.83
CA ARG A 167 1.85 -13.96 14.31
C ARG A 167 2.79 -14.62 13.30
N GLN A 168 3.20 -13.86 12.31
CA GLN A 168 4.20 -14.31 11.31
C GLN A 168 5.61 -14.19 11.86
N THR A 169 5.88 -13.17 12.68
CA THR A 169 7.15 -12.87 13.34
C THR A 169 6.92 -12.67 14.83
N GLY A 170 7.99 -12.62 15.62
CA GLY A 170 7.89 -12.38 17.06
C GLY A 170 7.13 -11.09 17.40
N ARG A 171 6.58 -11.03 18.61
CA ARG A 171 5.71 -9.93 19.08
C ARG A 171 6.35 -8.56 18.93
N GLU A 172 7.60 -8.41 19.35
CA GLU A 172 8.31 -7.13 19.32
C GLU A 172 8.50 -6.64 17.87
N THR A 173 8.97 -7.51 16.99
CA THR A 173 9.15 -7.21 15.56
C THR A 173 7.83 -6.78 14.91
N THR A 174 6.75 -7.48 15.21
CA THR A 174 5.40 -7.19 14.70
C THR A 174 4.91 -5.81 15.18
N LEU A 175 5.07 -5.50 16.46
CA LEU A 175 4.65 -4.22 17.03
C LEU A 175 5.51 -3.05 16.53
N ASN A 176 6.82 -3.22 16.41
CA ASN A 176 7.71 -2.19 15.86
C ASN A 176 7.35 -1.87 14.41
N ARG A 177 7.07 -2.88 13.59
CA ARG A 177 6.61 -2.70 12.22
C ARG A 177 5.27 -1.97 12.18
N PHE A 178 4.32 -2.33 13.04
CA PHE A 178 3.04 -1.65 13.16
C PHE A 178 3.22 -0.16 13.54
N GLU A 179 4.01 0.14 14.55
CA GLU A 179 4.23 1.52 15.01
C GLU A 179 4.92 2.38 13.94
N LYS A 180 5.91 1.82 13.25
CA LYS A 180 6.57 2.49 12.11
C LYS A 180 5.58 2.80 11.00
N ARG A 181 4.76 1.84 10.59
CA ARG A 181 3.72 2.06 9.57
C ARG A 181 2.69 3.10 10.01
N LEU A 182 2.27 3.08 11.27
CA LEU A 182 1.33 4.06 11.81
C LEU A 182 1.88 5.47 11.70
N GLU A 183 3.15 5.68 12.03
CA GLU A 183 3.80 6.98 11.91
C GLU A 183 3.92 7.42 10.45
N ILE A 184 4.31 6.53 9.54
CA ILE A 184 4.32 6.81 8.10
C ILE A 184 2.91 7.19 7.61
N SER A 185 1.87 6.51 8.10
CA SER A 185 0.47 6.81 7.75
C SER A 185 0.04 8.20 8.24
N ARG A 186 0.43 8.61 9.44
CA ARG A 186 0.17 9.96 9.98
C ARG A 186 0.82 11.03 9.12
N LEU A 187 2.10 10.87 8.79
CA LEU A 187 2.84 11.81 7.94
C LEU A 187 2.26 11.87 6.53
N THR A 188 1.85 10.75 5.99
CA THR A 188 1.21 10.66 4.66
C THR A 188 -0.09 11.48 4.63
N LEU A 189 -0.98 11.30 5.61
CA LEU A 189 -2.22 12.07 5.68
C LEU A 189 -1.94 13.58 5.86
N GLU A 190 -0.99 13.93 6.72
CA GLU A 190 -0.58 15.32 6.92
C GLU A 190 -0.15 15.97 5.62
N TRP A 191 0.75 15.33 4.88
CA TRP A 191 1.27 15.84 3.63
C TRP A 191 0.19 15.94 2.54
N LEU A 192 -0.65 14.92 2.39
CA LEU A 192 -1.73 14.94 1.41
C LEU A 192 -2.72 16.09 1.66
N TYR A 193 -3.08 16.37 2.91
CA TYR A 193 -3.94 17.50 3.24
C TYR A 193 -3.25 18.86 3.06
N GLN A 194 -1.93 18.94 3.23
CA GLN A 194 -1.15 20.13 2.87
C GLN A 194 -1.18 20.39 1.36
N LEU A 195 -1.05 19.33 0.54
CA LEU A 195 -1.16 19.44 -0.92
C LEU A 195 -2.56 19.90 -1.35
N VAL A 196 -3.62 19.38 -0.74
CA VAL A 196 -4.99 19.85 -0.97
C VAL A 196 -5.12 21.33 -0.64
N ALA A 197 -4.61 21.77 0.51
CA ALA A 197 -4.68 23.17 0.92
C ALA A 197 -3.94 24.09 -0.06
N ALA A 198 -2.80 23.64 -0.60
CA ALA A 198 -2.02 24.40 -1.57
C ALA A 198 -2.70 24.49 -2.95
N THR A 199 -3.51 23.51 -3.32
CA THR A 199 -4.20 23.45 -4.63
C THR A 199 -5.56 24.16 -4.63
N LYS A 200 -6.09 24.58 -3.47
CA LYS A 200 -7.39 25.24 -3.31
C LYS A 200 -7.40 26.68 -3.88
N LYS A 201 -7.14 26.84 -5.18
CA LYS A 201 -7.39 28.09 -5.92
C LYS A 201 -8.65 28.02 -6.81
N GLY A 202 -9.53 27.04 -6.63
CA GLY A 202 -10.76 26.92 -7.40
C GLY A 202 -11.82 26.12 -6.64
N ASN A 203 -13.10 26.42 -6.91
CA ASN A 203 -14.30 25.78 -6.35
C ASN A 203 -14.44 24.30 -6.79
N SER A 204 -13.53 23.44 -6.41
CA SER A 204 -13.65 22.00 -6.65
C SER A 204 -14.16 21.31 -5.39
N GLU A 205 -15.34 20.71 -5.48
CA GLU A 205 -15.97 19.93 -4.40
C GLU A 205 -15.22 18.64 -4.06
N LYS A 206 -14.29 18.18 -4.91
CA LYS A 206 -13.53 16.94 -4.71
C LYS A 206 -12.08 17.25 -4.30
N GLN A 207 -11.68 16.71 -3.16
CA GLN A 207 -10.32 16.80 -2.69
C GLN A 207 -9.48 15.68 -3.32
N VAL A 208 -8.96 15.91 -4.51
CA VAL A 208 -8.12 14.98 -5.26
C VAL A 208 -6.69 15.52 -5.33
N VAL A 209 -5.72 14.67 -5.00
CA VAL A 209 -4.29 14.98 -5.09
C VAL A 209 -3.61 13.95 -5.97
N GLN A 210 -2.74 14.41 -6.87
CA GLN A 210 -1.89 13.55 -7.68
C GLN A 210 -0.45 13.64 -7.20
N PHE A 211 0.20 12.50 -7.02
CA PHE A 211 1.58 12.39 -6.52
C PHE A 211 2.23 11.07 -6.98
N SER A 212 3.54 10.95 -6.76
CA SER A 212 4.25 9.68 -6.87
C SER A 212 4.64 9.15 -5.49
N VAL A 213 4.85 7.83 -5.37
CA VAL A 213 5.30 7.21 -4.11
C VAL A 213 6.69 7.71 -3.73
N VAL A 214 7.55 7.98 -4.72
CA VAL A 214 8.90 8.52 -4.49
C VAL A 214 8.83 9.94 -3.94
N GLU A 215 7.92 10.78 -4.46
CA GLU A 215 7.68 12.12 -3.93
C GLU A 215 7.25 12.07 -2.46
N LEU A 216 6.33 11.16 -2.12
CA LEU A 216 5.89 10.93 -0.74
C LEU A 216 7.04 10.42 0.14
N LEU A 217 7.82 9.45 -0.32
CA LEU A 217 9.01 8.96 0.39
C LEU A 217 9.99 10.10 0.70
N ASN A 218 10.29 10.94 -0.28
CA ASN A 218 11.17 12.08 -0.10
C ASN A 218 10.62 13.07 0.93
N GLN A 219 9.30 13.30 0.96
CA GLN A 219 8.68 14.15 1.99
C GLN A 219 8.80 13.55 3.39
N ILE A 220 8.68 12.24 3.53
CA ILE A 220 8.83 11.56 4.82
C ILE A 220 10.27 11.64 5.32
N ILE A 221 11.26 11.45 4.43
CA ILE A 221 12.69 11.43 4.80
C ILE A 221 13.25 12.85 4.97
N LEU A 222 12.88 13.78 4.09
CA LEU A 222 13.50 15.10 3.98
C LEU A 222 12.56 16.24 4.40
N GLY A 223 11.32 15.96 4.71
CA GLY A 223 10.31 16.97 5.07
C GLY A 223 10.55 17.59 6.45
N PRO A 224 9.84 18.68 6.76
CA PRO A 224 10.02 19.41 8.02
C PRO A 224 9.77 18.55 9.27
N HIS A 225 9.00 17.47 9.13
CA HIS A 225 8.71 16.54 10.23
C HIS A 225 9.81 15.49 10.44
N ALA A 226 10.73 15.30 9.51
CA ALA A 226 11.80 14.30 9.60
C ALA A 226 12.68 14.48 10.84
N LEU A 227 12.83 15.72 11.31
CA LEU A 227 13.60 16.06 12.52
C LEU A 227 12.90 15.66 13.83
N PHE A 228 11.58 15.43 13.78
CA PHE A 228 10.76 15.14 14.97
C PHE A 228 10.29 13.67 15.02
N THR A 229 10.55 12.92 13.97
CA THR A 229 10.14 11.52 13.89
C THR A 229 11.35 10.60 14.09
N LYS A 230 11.16 9.53 14.85
CA LYS A 230 12.16 8.46 15.02
C LYS A 230 12.09 7.44 13.86
N LEU A 231 11.83 7.91 12.65
CA LEU A 231 11.73 7.06 11.48
C LEU A 231 13.12 6.91 10.83
N ASP A 232 13.81 5.84 11.19
CA ASP A 232 15.07 5.47 10.56
C ASP A 232 14.83 4.60 9.33
N ASN A 233 15.57 4.85 8.24
CA ASN A 233 15.61 4.00 7.04
C ASN A 233 14.24 3.62 6.47
N VAL A 234 13.41 4.61 6.16
CA VAL A 234 12.11 4.35 5.51
C VAL A 234 12.33 3.89 4.08
N GLN A 235 11.77 2.72 3.75
CA GLN A 235 11.85 2.12 2.42
C GLN A 235 10.56 2.41 1.63
N LEU A 236 10.65 2.32 0.30
CA LEU A 236 9.54 2.56 -0.61
C LEU A 236 8.35 1.64 -0.31
N GLU A 237 8.63 0.37 -0.05
CA GLU A 237 7.64 -0.66 0.28
C GLU A 237 6.87 -0.34 1.57
N GLU A 238 7.51 0.31 2.54
CA GLU A 238 6.87 0.73 3.79
C GLU A 238 5.89 1.89 3.56
N VAL A 239 6.23 2.79 2.63
CA VAL A 239 5.33 3.89 2.21
C VAL A 239 4.13 3.34 1.45
N GLU A 240 4.35 2.40 0.55
CA GLU A 240 3.28 1.72 -0.20
C GLU A 240 2.36 0.92 0.73
N GLU A 241 2.92 0.25 1.73
CA GLU A 241 2.14 -0.46 2.76
C GLU A 241 1.24 0.51 3.54
N ALA A 242 1.76 1.69 3.92
CA ALA A 242 1.00 2.71 4.62
C ALA A 242 -0.14 3.29 3.75
N LEU A 243 0.12 3.54 2.47
CA LEU A 243 -0.90 3.97 1.52
C LEU A 243 -2.01 2.94 1.35
N LEU A 244 -1.63 1.67 1.19
CA LEU A 244 -2.61 0.57 1.12
C LEU A 244 -3.45 0.49 2.39
N TYR A 245 -2.81 0.61 3.56
CA TYR A 245 -3.52 0.62 4.84
C TYR A 245 -4.55 1.74 4.91
N LEU A 246 -4.17 2.97 4.60
CA LEU A 246 -5.06 4.13 4.60
C LEU A 246 -6.26 3.94 3.65
N SER A 247 -6.03 3.31 2.51
CA SER A 247 -7.09 2.95 1.56
C SER A 247 -8.03 1.89 2.14
N LYS A 248 -7.49 0.84 2.78
CA LYS A 248 -8.29 -0.26 3.34
C LYS A 248 -9.16 0.17 4.52
N ILE A 249 -8.67 1.05 5.38
CA ILE A 249 -9.47 1.60 6.49
C ILE A 249 -10.46 2.68 6.05
N GLY A 250 -10.42 3.12 4.79
CA GLY A 250 -11.33 4.11 4.23
C GLY A 250 -10.96 5.56 4.54
N ALA A 251 -9.71 5.84 4.96
CA ALA A 251 -9.24 7.21 5.17
C ALA A 251 -9.05 7.98 3.86
N LEU A 252 -8.78 7.28 2.76
CA LEU A 252 -8.68 7.80 1.40
C LEU A 252 -9.01 6.70 0.39
N LYS A 253 -9.26 7.09 -0.86
CA LYS A 253 -9.35 6.18 -2.01
C LYS A 253 -8.14 6.45 -2.91
N LEU A 254 -7.50 5.40 -3.41
CA LEU A 254 -6.37 5.49 -4.33
C LEU A 254 -6.73 4.94 -5.70
N GLU A 255 -6.30 5.63 -6.74
CA GLU A 255 -6.42 5.19 -8.13
C GLU A 255 -5.10 5.40 -8.87
N GLY A 256 -4.76 4.45 -9.73
CA GLY A 256 -3.56 4.50 -10.57
C GLY A 256 -2.29 4.01 -9.90
N GLY A 257 -1.19 4.16 -10.61
CA GLY A 257 0.15 3.88 -10.14
C GLY A 257 0.50 2.43 -9.87
N PHE A 258 1.66 2.25 -9.25
CA PHE A 258 2.24 0.96 -8.92
C PHE A 258 1.61 0.27 -7.71
N LEU A 259 0.79 0.97 -6.93
CA LEU A 259 0.02 0.36 -5.83
C LEU A 259 -0.82 -0.83 -6.28
N VAL A 260 -1.33 -0.77 -7.50
CA VAL A 260 -2.08 -1.85 -8.11
C VAL A 260 -1.21 -3.10 -8.33
N LEU A 261 0.06 -2.92 -8.69
CA LEU A 261 1.01 -3.99 -8.91
C LEU A 261 1.33 -4.74 -7.62
N TYR A 262 1.56 -4.00 -6.54
CA TYR A 262 1.83 -4.60 -5.22
C TYR A 262 0.61 -5.31 -4.64
N ASN A 263 -0.60 -4.80 -4.86
CA ASN A 263 -1.82 -5.48 -4.46
C ASN A 263 -1.98 -6.86 -5.11
N ALA A 264 -1.64 -6.98 -6.39
CA ALA A 264 -1.68 -8.26 -7.09
C ALA A 264 -0.70 -9.29 -6.50
N MET A 265 0.52 -8.85 -6.15
CA MET A 265 1.51 -9.72 -5.48
C MET A 265 1.05 -10.14 -4.08
N ASP A 266 0.40 -9.26 -3.34
CA ASP A 266 -0.13 -9.57 -2.02
C ASP A 266 -1.29 -10.58 -2.07
N ILE A 267 -2.15 -10.50 -3.08
CA ILE A 267 -3.22 -11.46 -3.33
C ILE A 267 -2.63 -12.84 -3.66
N GLN A 268 -1.55 -12.89 -4.44
CA GLN A 268 -0.87 -14.15 -4.75
C GLN A 268 -0.32 -14.82 -3.48
N ARG A 269 0.31 -14.04 -2.57
CA ARG A 269 0.77 -14.57 -1.28
C ARG A 269 -0.34 -15.20 -0.45
N ILE A 270 -1.57 -14.68 -0.54
CA ILE A 270 -2.73 -15.28 0.15
C ILE A 270 -3.10 -16.61 -0.50
N LYS A 271 -3.06 -16.70 -1.83
CA LYS A 271 -3.35 -17.95 -2.57
C LYS A 271 -2.31 -19.04 -2.28
N ASP A 272 -1.04 -18.63 -2.17
CA ASP A 272 0.08 -19.54 -1.89
C ASP A 272 0.14 -20.01 -0.42
N ASN A 273 -0.54 -19.29 0.48
CA ASN A 273 -0.64 -19.63 1.91
C ASN A 273 -1.96 -20.37 2.27
N LYS A 274 -2.79 -20.71 1.29
CA LYS A 274 -3.96 -21.60 1.43
C LYS A 274 -3.61 -23.02 1.07
#